data_101ad1f5f415629c0be45fa23bf99fd8
#
_entry.id   101ad1f5f415629c0be45fa23bf99fd8
#
_cell.length_a   1.000
_cell.length_b   1.000
_cell.length_c   1.000
_cell.angle_alpha   90.00
_cell.angle_beta   90.00
_cell.angle_gamma   90.00
#
_symmetry.space_group_name_H-M   'P 1'
#
loop_
_entity.id
_entity.type
_entity.pdbx_description
1 polymer ?
#
loop_
_entity_poly.entity_id
_entity_poly.type
_entity_poly.pdbx_seq_one_letter_code
_entity_poly.pdbx_strand_id
1 'polypeptide(L)'
;KDEYTNGYRIVRYANPRYSAKNRKWYALGKSGMYKGDKEPVNGRVNGKPSGLPLYATVDVDTGAYTSWKTIDFPFPYITAFPFGDPVDLDDGSLLIPFYYTVGHKFGGSAFDVMCQVVCVKYRFEGDGIKLVEAGESIDCPELKRGVCEPSLVKFGDRYYLTLRSNEKGLFAESSDGLR
;
A
#
# COMPACT_ATOMS: atom_id res chain seq x y z
N LYS A 1 -12.78 13.90 -14.98
CA LYS A 1 -12.82 12.72 -15.89
C LYS A 1 -11.39 12.27 -16.05
N ASP A 2 -11.09 11.04 -15.68
CA ASP A 2 -9.78 10.45 -15.80
C ASP A 2 -9.34 10.39 -17.28
N GLU A 3 -8.03 10.38 -17.50
CA GLU A 3 -7.38 10.28 -18.84
C GLU A 3 -7.72 8.99 -19.61
N TYR A 4 -8.64 8.20 -19.06
CA TYR A 4 -9.08 6.94 -19.63
C TYR A 4 -10.46 7.12 -20.27
N THR A 5 -10.51 7.12 -21.57
CA THR A 5 -11.75 7.09 -22.33
C THR A 5 -12.63 5.93 -21.84
N ASN A 6 -13.75 6.24 -21.17
CA ASN A 6 -14.73 5.32 -20.59
C ASN A 6 -14.36 4.58 -19.30
N GLY A 7 -13.36 5.04 -18.53
CA GLY A 7 -13.05 4.48 -17.22
C GLY A 7 -13.28 5.47 -16.07
N TYR A 8 -13.43 4.94 -14.88
CA TYR A 8 -13.45 5.73 -13.65
C TYR A 8 -12.59 5.07 -12.56
N ARG A 9 -12.11 5.90 -11.65
CA ARG A 9 -11.27 5.47 -10.54
C ARG A 9 -12.01 5.69 -9.24
N ILE A 10 -12.00 4.70 -8.35
CA ILE A 10 -12.59 4.81 -7.02
C ILE A 10 -11.54 4.57 -5.95
N VAL A 11 -11.74 5.16 -4.78
CA VAL A 11 -10.96 4.84 -3.58
C VAL A 11 -11.53 3.59 -2.95
N ARG A 12 -10.65 2.66 -2.59
CA ARG A 12 -10.97 1.41 -1.90
C ARG A 12 -10.14 1.27 -0.64
N TYR A 13 -10.72 0.59 0.34
CA TYR A 13 -10.01 0.25 1.59
C TYR A 13 -9.44 1.48 2.31
N ALA A 14 -10.20 2.58 2.30
CA ALA A 14 -9.86 3.78 3.02
C ALA A 14 -10.04 3.54 4.53
N ASN A 15 -8.93 3.39 5.24
CA ASN A 15 -8.95 3.17 6.69
C ASN A 15 -8.36 4.38 7.40
N PRO A 16 -9.13 5.08 8.25
CA PRO A 16 -8.59 6.16 9.07
C PRO A 16 -7.63 5.61 10.14
N ARG A 17 -6.59 6.37 10.41
CA ARG A 17 -5.54 6.10 11.36
C ARG A 17 -5.20 7.35 12.14
N TYR A 18 -4.66 7.19 13.33
CA TYR A 18 -4.14 8.29 14.13
C TYR A 18 -2.66 8.10 14.38
N SER A 19 -1.85 9.09 13.99
CA SER A 19 -0.46 9.16 14.38
C SER A 19 -0.34 9.94 15.67
N ALA A 20 -0.01 9.24 16.76
CA ALA A 20 0.15 9.85 18.07
C ALA A 20 1.35 10.80 18.13
N LYS A 21 2.45 10.43 17.48
CA LYS A 21 3.67 11.25 17.41
C LYS A 21 3.44 12.58 16.69
N ASN A 22 2.64 12.57 15.64
CA ASN A 22 2.36 13.75 14.81
C ASN A 22 1.03 14.44 15.18
N ARG A 23 0.22 13.82 16.04
CA ARG A 23 -1.12 14.30 16.43
C ARG A 23 -2.00 14.56 15.21
N LYS A 24 -1.94 13.65 14.23
CA LYS A 24 -2.65 13.76 12.95
C LYS A 24 -3.53 12.56 12.70
N TRP A 25 -4.76 12.82 12.28
CA TRP A 25 -5.62 11.82 11.66
C TRP A 25 -5.36 11.78 10.16
N TYR A 26 -5.23 10.61 9.61
CA TYR A 26 -4.99 10.38 8.20
C TYR A 26 -5.64 9.08 7.75
N ALA A 27 -5.73 8.87 6.47
CA ALA A 27 -6.20 7.64 5.90
C ALA A 27 -5.26 7.16 4.80
N LEU A 28 -5.06 5.86 4.76
CA LEU A 28 -4.39 5.17 3.68
C LEU A 28 -5.42 4.38 2.89
N GLY A 29 -5.24 4.31 1.59
CA GLY A 29 -6.15 3.60 0.73
C GLY A 29 -5.50 3.20 -0.58
N LYS A 30 -6.31 2.59 -1.42
CA LYS A 30 -5.92 2.20 -2.77
C LYS A 30 -6.96 2.70 -3.76
N SER A 31 -6.55 3.21 -4.90
CA SER A 31 -7.48 3.38 -6.00
C SER A 31 -7.70 2.04 -6.73
N GLY A 32 -8.92 1.84 -7.20
CA GLY A 32 -9.23 0.80 -8.17
C GLY A 32 -9.75 1.45 -9.44
N MET A 33 -9.33 0.96 -10.58
CA MET A 33 -9.82 1.41 -11.87
C MET A 33 -10.89 0.47 -12.40
N TYR A 34 -11.94 1.05 -12.99
CA TYR A 34 -13.07 0.33 -13.56
C TYR A 34 -13.37 0.83 -14.97
N LYS A 35 -13.80 -0.07 -15.84
CA LYS A 35 -14.25 0.21 -17.19
C LYS A 35 -15.73 -0.11 -17.29
N GLY A 36 -16.51 0.79 -17.88
CA GLY A 36 -17.97 0.60 -17.99
C GLY A 36 -18.66 0.37 -16.63
N ASP A 37 -19.68 -0.45 -16.62
CA ASP A 37 -20.53 -0.71 -15.45
C ASP A 37 -19.97 -1.77 -14.49
N LYS A 38 -18.75 -1.58 -13.97
CA LYS A 38 -18.15 -2.38 -12.87
C LYS A 38 -17.11 -3.43 -13.26
N GLU A 39 -16.63 -3.44 -14.48
CA GLU A 39 -15.53 -4.32 -14.85
C GLU A 39 -14.20 -3.78 -14.28
N PRO A 40 -13.55 -4.47 -13.31
CA PRO A 40 -12.28 -4.02 -12.77
C PRO A 40 -11.19 -4.13 -13.81
N VAL A 41 -10.41 -3.06 -13.94
CA VAL A 41 -9.23 -3.06 -14.80
C VAL A 41 -8.03 -3.55 -14.00
N ASN A 42 -7.50 -4.69 -14.41
CA ASN A 42 -6.27 -5.25 -13.88
C ASN A 42 -5.11 -5.00 -14.85
N GLY A 43 -3.94 -4.68 -14.31
CA GLY A 43 -2.76 -4.43 -15.13
C GLY A 43 -2.45 -2.94 -15.32
N ARG A 44 -1.97 -2.60 -16.49
CA ARG A 44 -1.65 -1.21 -16.87
C ARG A 44 -2.62 -0.72 -17.95
N VAL A 45 -3.04 0.51 -17.83
CA VAL A 45 -3.84 1.18 -18.87
C VAL A 45 -3.05 2.39 -19.34
N ASN A 46 -2.78 2.45 -20.65
CA ASN A 46 -1.93 3.48 -21.26
C ASN A 46 -0.57 3.64 -20.54
N GLY A 47 0.04 2.52 -20.14
CA GLY A 47 1.30 2.48 -19.43
C GLY A 47 1.23 2.83 -17.92
N LYS A 48 0.09 3.31 -17.41
CA LYS A 48 -0.10 3.69 -16.00
C LYS A 48 -0.68 2.53 -15.16
N PRO A 49 -0.28 2.40 -13.89
CA PRO A 49 -0.83 1.38 -12.99
C PRO A 49 -2.34 1.52 -12.79
N SER A 50 -3.06 0.39 -12.72
CA SER A 50 -4.50 0.40 -12.44
C SER A 50 -4.83 0.66 -10.98
N GLY A 51 -3.92 0.32 -10.05
CA GLY A 51 -4.10 0.55 -8.61
C GLY A 51 -3.00 1.44 -8.05
N LEU A 52 -3.38 2.63 -7.56
CA LEU A 52 -2.46 3.60 -6.97
C LEU A 52 -2.60 3.58 -5.44
N PRO A 53 -1.50 3.61 -4.67
CA PRO A 53 -1.55 3.84 -3.25
C PRO A 53 -1.96 5.28 -2.97
N LEU A 54 -2.84 5.48 -2.01
CA LEU A 54 -3.47 6.77 -1.74
C LEU A 54 -3.35 7.16 -0.27
N TYR A 55 -3.29 8.46 -0.06
CA TYR A 55 -3.28 9.14 1.23
C TYR A 55 -4.29 10.29 1.24
N ALA A 56 -4.93 10.50 2.39
CA ALA A 56 -5.72 11.69 2.70
C ALA A 56 -5.58 12.04 4.18
N THR A 57 -5.77 13.30 4.57
CA THR A 57 -6.03 13.67 5.97
C THR A 57 -7.50 13.49 6.29
N VAL A 58 -7.81 13.31 7.57
CA VAL A 58 -9.19 13.14 8.05
C VAL A 58 -9.50 14.29 8.99
N ASP A 59 -10.58 14.98 8.70
CA ASP A 59 -11.19 15.95 9.62
C ASP A 59 -12.01 15.16 10.64
N VAL A 60 -11.63 15.21 11.90
CA VAL A 60 -12.26 14.41 12.96
C VAL A 60 -13.63 14.93 13.37
N ASP A 61 -13.88 16.23 13.21
CA ASP A 61 -15.14 16.85 13.62
C ASP A 61 -16.26 16.50 12.63
N THR A 62 -15.91 16.41 11.36
CA THR A 62 -16.87 16.13 10.29
C THR A 62 -16.78 14.69 9.75
N GLY A 63 -15.69 13.98 10.04
CA GLY A 63 -15.38 12.67 9.44
C GLY A 63 -15.01 12.76 7.95
N ALA A 64 -14.84 13.97 7.42
CA ALA A 64 -14.52 14.17 6.02
C ALA A 64 -13.07 13.86 5.71
N TYR A 65 -12.85 13.32 4.52
CA TYR A 65 -11.51 13.16 3.96
C TYR A 65 -11.16 14.38 3.11
N THR A 66 -9.91 14.83 3.20
CA THR A 66 -9.38 15.78 2.21
C THR A 66 -9.27 15.10 0.83
N SER A 67 -8.91 15.87 -0.19
CA SER A 67 -8.64 15.30 -1.51
C SER A 67 -7.57 14.20 -1.43
N TRP A 68 -7.87 13.03 -1.98
CA TRP A 68 -6.95 11.90 -2.04
C TRP A 68 -5.75 12.21 -2.91
N LYS A 69 -4.56 11.95 -2.39
CA LYS A 69 -3.28 12.11 -3.08
C LYS A 69 -2.64 10.77 -3.32
N THR A 70 -1.97 10.60 -4.44
CA THR A 70 -1.14 9.42 -4.70
C THR A 70 0.09 9.48 -3.82
N ILE A 71 0.40 8.36 -3.18
CA ILE A 71 1.65 8.16 -2.43
C ILE A 71 2.76 7.86 -3.43
N ASP A 72 3.90 8.54 -3.28
CA ASP A 72 5.10 8.19 -4.04
C ASP A 72 5.62 6.84 -3.56
N PHE A 73 5.57 5.83 -4.46
CA PHE A 73 5.97 4.47 -4.17
C PHE A 73 7.20 4.09 -5.01
N PRO A 74 8.31 3.68 -4.36
CA PRO A 74 9.63 3.66 -5.00
C PRO A 74 9.91 2.47 -5.91
N PHE A 75 8.99 1.52 -6.02
CA PHE A 75 9.19 0.32 -6.85
C PHE A 75 8.29 0.34 -8.10
N PRO A 76 8.70 -0.30 -9.20
CA PRO A 76 7.82 -0.53 -10.34
C PRO A 76 6.63 -1.40 -9.92
N TYR A 77 5.41 -1.01 -10.28
CA TYR A 77 4.21 -1.75 -9.91
C TYR A 77 3.10 -1.67 -10.95
N ILE A 78 2.20 -2.62 -10.91
CA ILE A 78 0.89 -2.61 -11.57
C ILE A 78 -0.17 -2.11 -10.60
N THR A 79 -0.10 -2.58 -9.37
CA THR A 79 -0.90 -2.09 -8.24
C THR A 79 -0.04 -2.10 -6.99
N ALA A 80 -0.14 -1.05 -6.19
CA ALA A 80 0.47 -0.98 -4.87
C ALA A 80 -0.60 -0.63 -3.85
N PHE A 81 -0.51 -1.25 -2.70
CA PHE A 81 -1.50 -1.11 -1.65
C PHE A 81 -0.84 -0.98 -0.27
N PRO A 82 -0.97 0.18 0.42
CA PRO A 82 -0.64 0.29 1.83
C PRO A 82 -1.63 -0.57 2.62
N PHE A 83 -1.14 -1.61 3.27
CA PHE A 83 -1.98 -2.60 3.93
C PHE A 83 -1.53 -2.83 5.37
N GLY A 84 -2.47 -3.10 6.26
CA GLY A 84 -2.20 -3.21 7.68
C GLY A 84 -2.06 -1.85 8.37
N ASP A 85 -1.61 -1.87 9.61
CA ASP A 85 -1.43 -0.68 10.41
C ASP A 85 0.01 -0.17 10.27
N PRO A 86 0.21 1.13 9.95
CA PRO A 86 1.52 1.76 10.03
C PRO A 86 2.03 1.83 11.46
N VAL A 87 3.34 1.83 11.61
CA VAL A 87 4.00 2.05 12.89
C VAL A 87 4.54 3.49 12.94
N ASP A 88 4.17 4.23 13.99
CA ASP A 88 4.79 5.52 14.31
C ASP A 88 6.20 5.29 14.85
N LEU A 89 7.20 5.84 14.15
CA LEU A 89 8.59 5.79 14.58
C LEU A 89 8.92 6.92 15.54
N ASP A 90 10.01 6.76 16.31
CA ASP A 90 10.41 7.73 17.33
C ASP A 90 10.80 9.09 16.75
N ASP A 91 11.26 9.15 15.51
CA ASP A 91 11.56 10.38 14.78
C ASP A 91 10.32 11.06 14.15
N GLY A 92 9.13 10.56 14.42
CA GLY A 92 7.87 11.05 13.87
C GLY A 92 7.55 10.55 12.45
N SER A 93 8.40 9.72 11.87
CA SER A 93 8.09 9.07 10.58
C SER A 93 7.06 7.96 10.77
N LEU A 94 6.45 7.55 9.66
CA LEU A 94 5.58 6.39 9.56
C LEU A 94 6.32 5.26 8.82
N LEU A 95 6.32 4.08 9.39
CA LEU A 95 6.69 2.87 8.68
C LEU A 95 5.42 2.20 8.16
N ILE A 96 5.23 2.20 6.86
CA ILE A 96 4.01 1.73 6.20
C ILE A 96 4.30 0.42 5.45
N PRO A 97 3.63 -0.68 5.81
CA PRO A 97 3.74 -1.91 5.04
C PRO A 97 2.89 -1.83 3.78
N PHE A 98 3.46 -2.29 2.67
CA PHE A 98 2.79 -2.39 1.37
C PHE A 98 2.86 -3.81 0.86
N TYR A 99 1.83 -4.22 0.13
CA TYR A 99 2.03 -5.24 -0.88
C TYR A 99 1.78 -4.66 -2.27
N TYR A 100 2.51 -5.14 -3.26
CA TYR A 100 2.42 -4.65 -4.61
C TYR A 100 2.62 -5.78 -5.62
N THR A 101 2.17 -5.54 -6.84
CA THR A 101 2.29 -6.52 -7.92
C THR A 101 3.15 -5.96 -9.03
N VAL A 102 4.11 -6.75 -9.49
CA VAL A 102 5.07 -6.36 -10.54
C VAL A 102 4.71 -6.90 -11.92
N GLY A 103 3.89 -7.93 -12.00
CA GLY A 103 3.52 -8.58 -13.27
C GLY A 103 2.51 -9.69 -13.09
N HIS A 104 2.15 -10.32 -14.19
CA HIS A 104 1.35 -11.54 -14.22
C HIS A 104 2.29 -12.74 -14.43
N LYS A 105 2.13 -13.77 -13.61
CA LYS A 105 2.94 -14.99 -13.72
C LYS A 105 2.45 -15.90 -14.87
N PHE A 106 1.15 -15.89 -15.14
CA PHE A 106 0.51 -16.77 -16.13
C PHE A 106 -0.72 -16.07 -16.73
N GLY A 107 -0.72 -15.81 -18.00
CA GLY A 107 -1.89 -15.59 -18.84
C GLY A 107 -2.91 -14.51 -18.52
N GLY A 108 -2.69 -13.66 -17.50
CA GLY A 108 -3.49 -12.45 -17.31
C GLY A 108 -4.74 -12.55 -16.42
N SER A 109 -4.95 -13.65 -15.71
CA SER A 109 -6.00 -13.70 -14.66
C SER A 109 -5.67 -12.76 -13.49
N ALA A 110 -6.70 -12.17 -12.89
CA ALA A 110 -6.56 -11.30 -11.70
C ALA A 110 -5.94 -12.03 -10.49
N PHE A 111 -5.90 -13.35 -10.51
CA PHE A 111 -5.36 -14.20 -9.45
C PHE A 111 -3.94 -14.72 -9.76
N ASP A 112 -3.43 -14.49 -10.96
CA ASP A 112 -2.10 -14.93 -11.41
C ASP A 112 -1.05 -13.81 -11.30
N VAL A 113 -1.25 -12.89 -10.37
CA VAL A 113 -0.31 -11.81 -10.10
C VAL A 113 0.75 -12.24 -9.09
N MET A 114 1.98 -11.85 -9.34
CA MET A 114 3.06 -11.96 -8.36
C MET A 114 3.00 -10.78 -7.41
N CYS A 115 2.82 -11.09 -6.14
CA CYS A 115 2.81 -10.11 -5.06
C CYS A 115 4.14 -10.16 -4.30
N GLN A 116 4.62 -8.98 -3.96
CA GLN A 116 5.76 -8.74 -3.09
C GLN A 116 5.33 -7.82 -1.95
N VAL A 117 6.06 -7.85 -0.86
CA VAL A 117 5.82 -7.00 0.30
C VAL A 117 7.05 -6.18 0.61
N VAL A 118 6.84 -4.95 1.06
CA VAL A 118 7.90 -4.05 1.50
C VAL A 118 7.37 -3.12 2.59
N CYS A 119 8.22 -2.78 3.54
CA CYS A 119 7.96 -1.67 4.46
C CYS A 119 8.66 -0.41 3.93
N VAL A 120 7.96 0.71 3.91
CA VAL A 120 8.47 1.98 3.40
C VAL A 120 8.29 3.07 4.44
N LYS A 121 9.34 3.83 4.67
CA LYS A 121 9.35 4.94 5.63
C LYS A 121 8.93 6.24 4.95
N TYR A 122 7.94 6.90 5.56
CA TYR A 122 7.45 8.22 5.14
C TYR A 122 7.49 9.19 6.31
N ARG A 123 7.50 10.48 6.01
CA ARG A 123 7.24 11.54 6.99
C ARG A 123 6.10 12.42 6.54
N PHE A 124 5.38 13.00 7.47
CA PHE A 124 4.40 14.04 7.14
C PHE A 124 5.10 15.28 6.58
N GLU A 125 4.58 15.82 5.50
CA GLU A 125 5.04 17.05 4.88
C GLU A 125 3.83 17.84 4.37
N GLY A 126 3.54 18.95 5.06
CA GLY A 126 2.33 19.72 4.80
C GLY A 126 1.06 18.88 5.02
N ASP A 127 0.25 18.78 3.98
CA ASP A 127 -0.99 18.00 3.93
C ASP A 127 -0.81 16.63 3.22
N GLY A 128 0.41 16.16 3.10
CA GLY A 128 0.78 14.89 2.48
C GLY A 128 1.79 14.10 3.29
N ILE A 129 2.29 13.04 2.67
CA ILE A 129 3.42 12.27 3.16
C ILE A 129 4.50 12.19 2.08
N LYS A 130 5.75 12.25 2.49
CA LYS A 130 6.93 12.19 1.63
C LYS A 130 7.75 10.95 1.92
N LEU A 131 8.18 10.29 0.86
CA LEU A 131 9.10 9.16 0.92
C LEU A 131 10.42 9.58 1.60
N VAL A 132 10.86 8.79 2.57
CA VAL A 132 12.15 8.94 3.25
C VAL A 132 13.10 7.82 2.85
N GLU A 133 12.64 6.57 3.02
CA GLU A 133 13.46 5.39 2.76
C GLU A 133 12.58 4.20 2.39
N ALA A 134 13.03 3.39 1.47
CA ALA A 134 12.41 2.12 1.14
C ALA A 134 13.19 0.97 1.77
N GLY A 135 12.48 0.02 2.33
CA GLY A 135 13.05 -1.23 2.81
C GLY A 135 13.37 -2.21 1.68
N GLU A 136 13.88 -3.36 2.05
CA GLU A 136 14.06 -4.47 1.13
C GLU A 136 12.73 -5.16 0.84
N SER A 137 12.55 -5.53 -0.42
CA SER A 137 11.35 -6.23 -0.84
C SER A 137 11.42 -7.71 -0.46
N ILE A 138 10.37 -8.19 0.18
CA ILE A 138 10.20 -9.61 0.47
C ILE A 138 9.52 -10.24 -0.74
N ASP A 139 10.23 -11.14 -1.40
CA ASP A 139 9.76 -11.91 -2.53
C ASP A 139 9.85 -13.41 -2.22
N CYS A 140 8.80 -14.14 -2.56
CA CYS A 140 8.73 -15.59 -2.41
C CYS A 140 8.26 -16.21 -3.75
N PRO A 141 9.15 -16.25 -4.73
CA PRO A 141 8.78 -16.66 -6.10
C PRO A 141 8.38 -18.13 -6.20
N GLU A 142 8.74 -18.96 -5.22
CA GLU A 142 8.32 -20.36 -5.12
C GLU A 142 6.83 -20.51 -4.80
N LEU A 143 6.21 -19.50 -4.19
CA LEU A 143 4.78 -19.50 -3.87
C LEU A 143 3.97 -19.05 -5.10
N LYS A 144 2.83 -19.68 -5.32
CA LYS A 144 2.00 -19.42 -6.51
C LYS A 144 1.69 -17.95 -6.76
N ARG A 145 1.45 -17.18 -5.71
CA ARG A 145 1.10 -15.76 -5.76
C ARG A 145 2.16 -14.84 -5.13
N GLY A 146 3.25 -15.42 -4.59
CA GLY A 146 4.16 -14.69 -3.72
C GLY A 146 3.51 -14.40 -2.36
N VAL A 147 3.82 -13.23 -1.77
CA VAL A 147 3.35 -12.78 -0.46
C VAL A 147 2.53 -11.50 -0.56
N CYS A 148 1.48 -11.39 0.26
CA CYS A 148 0.60 -10.24 0.28
C CYS A 148 0.01 -10.01 1.68
N GLU A 149 -0.79 -8.94 1.81
CA GLU A 149 -1.56 -8.61 3.00
C GLU A 149 -0.70 -8.62 4.28
N PRO A 150 0.37 -7.79 4.32
CA PRO A 150 1.26 -7.70 5.47
C PRO A 150 0.52 -7.13 6.70
N SER A 151 0.89 -7.59 7.89
CA SER A 151 0.52 -6.96 9.15
C SER A 151 1.78 -6.71 9.96
N LEU A 152 2.05 -5.44 10.24
CA LEU A 152 3.27 -4.97 10.88
C LEU A 152 2.99 -4.57 12.33
N VAL A 153 3.90 -4.94 13.23
CA VAL A 153 3.88 -4.47 14.62
C VAL A 153 5.31 -4.22 15.10
N LYS A 154 5.49 -3.18 15.93
CA LYS A 154 6.70 -2.98 16.73
C LYS A 154 6.43 -3.50 18.13
N PHE A 155 7.29 -4.38 18.61
CA PHE A 155 7.26 -4.87 19.98
C PHE A 155 8.67 -4.80 20.58
N GLY A 156 8.83 -4.01 21.64
CA GLY A 156 10.14 -3.65 22.16
C GLY A 156 10.96 -2.87 21.15
N ASP A 157 12.15 -3.38 20.87
CA ASP A 157 13.12 -2.83 19.90
C ASP A 157 13.08 -3.52 18.53
N ARG A 158 12.12 -4.41 18.31
CA ARG A 158 12.02 -5.20 17.08
C ARG A 158 10.71 -4.99 16.35
N TYR A 159 10.74 -5.26 15.06
CA TYR A 159 9.60 -5.23 14.16
C TYR A 159 9.26 -6.64 13.71
N TYR A 160 7.98 -6.93 13.69
CA TYR A 160 7.45 -8.24 13.31
C TYR A 160 6.43 -8.05 12.20
N LEU A 161 6.54 -8.86 11.18
CA LEU A 161 5.69 -8.80 10.00
C LEU A 161 5.09 -10.19 9.73
N THR A 162 3.79 -10.28 9.76
CA THR A 162 3.08 -11.46 9.26
C THR A 162 2.65 -11.25 7.83
N LEU A 163 2.73 -12.28 7.02
CA LEU A 163 2.49 -12.26 5.59
C LEU A 163 1.55 -13.39 5.22
N ARG A 164 0.63 -13.13 4.32
CA ARG A 164 -0.24 -14.15 3.75
C ARG A 164 0.27 -14.61 2.39
N SER A 165 0.21 -15.91 2.14
CA SER A 165 0.19 -16.47 0.80
C SER A 165 -1.09 -17.29 0.59
N ASN A 166 -1.30 -17.83 -0.61
CA ASN A 166 -2.43 -18.75 -0.85
C ASN A 166 -2.23 -20.11 -0.19
N GLU A 167 -1.01 -20.45 0.24
CA GLU A 167 -0.61 -21.77 0.68
C GLU A 167 -0.32 -21.82 2.20
N LYS A 168 0.24 -20.76 2.72
CA LYS A 168 0.66 -20.68 4.13
C LYS A 168 0.77 -19.24 4.63
N GLY A 169 0.77 -19.06 5.95
CA GLY A 169 1.23 -17.85 6.61
C GLY A 169 2.75 -17.84 6.69
N LEU A 170 3.34 -16.66 6.60
CA LEU A 170 4.77 -16.44 6.80
C LEU A 170 5.00 -15.37 7.87
N PHE A 171 6.22 -15.34 8.36
CA PHE A 171 6.63 -14.41 9.41
C PHE A 171 8.04 -13.89 9.09
N ALA A 172 8.25 -12.62 9.32
CA ALA A 172 9.54 -11.96 9.23
C ALA A 172 9.79 -11.10 10.46
N GLU A 173 11.04 -10.92 10.80
CA GLU A 173 11.51 -10.14 11.94
C GLU A 173 12.64 -9.20 11.49
N SER A 174 12.65 -7.99 12.03
CA SER A 174 13.65 -6.98 11.71
C SER A 174 14.02 -6.12 12.93
N SER A 175 15.23 -5.59 12.95
CA SER A 175 15.66 -4.61 13.95
C SER A 175 15.34 -3.17 13.57
N ASP A 176 15.18 -2.86 12.29
CA ASP A 176 14.90 -1.52 11.78
C ASP A 176 13.56 -1.39 11.05
N GLY A 177 12.90 -2.52 10.78
CA GLY A 177 11.63 -2.60 10.05
C GLY A 177 11.76 -2.43 8.54
N LEU A 178 12.97 -2.30 8.01
CA LEU A 178 13.28 -2.08 6.60
C LEU A 178 14.05 -3.25 5.97
N ARG A 179 14.83 -3.99 6.78
CA ARG A 179 15.67 -5.13 6.37
C ARG A 179 15.48 -6.32 7.25
#